data_1944093cac290689ded03701fb8dec51
#
_entry.id   1944093cac290689ded03701fb8dec51
#
_cell.length_a   1.000
_cell.length_b   1.000
_cell.length_c   1.000
_cell.angle_alpha   90.00
_cell.angle_beta   90.00
_cell.angle_gamma   90.00
#
_symmetry.space_group_name_H-M   'P 1'
#
loop_
_entity.id
_entity.type
_entity.pdbx_description
1 polymer ?
#
loop_
_entity_poly.entity_id
_entity_poly.type
_entity_poly.pdbx_seq_one_letter_code
_entity_poly.pdbx_strand_id
1 'polypeptide(L)'
;MIIRNATLNDSAAIAAIYNDAVLNSTAIWNEQTVDAANRAAWIGERQAAGYPVLVAVNGADEAIGYASFGDWRAWDGYRHTVEHSVYVHQAHRGEGIGKALLIALIARAREIGKHVMVAGIESGNQASIKLHLALGFREVGRMEQVGAKFGQWLNLTFLQLTLDERTAPPAR
;
A
#
# COMPACT_ATOMS: atom_id res chain seq x y z
N MET A 1 -3.64 15.66 -11.96
CA MET A 1 -2.98 14.68 -11.07
C MET A 1 -1.95 13.90 -11.85
N ILE A 2 -0.75 13.80 -11.33
CA ILE A 2 0.37 13.04 -11.90
C ILE A 2 0.81 12.02 -10.85
N ILE A 3 1.19 10.81 -11.30
CA ILE A 3 1.81 9.80 -10.44
C ILE A 3 3.28 9.69 -10.82
N ARG A 4 4.16 9.81 -9.83
CA ARG A 4 5.61 9.72 -10.00
C ARG A 4 6.27 8.96 -8.85
N ASN A 5 7.53 8.61 -9.00
CA ASN A 5 8.32 8.12 -7.85
C ASN A 5 8.42 9.22 -6.79
N ALA A 6 8.35 8.80 -5.52
CA ALA A 6 8.60 9.69 -4.39
C ALA A 6 10.08 10.10 -4.35
N THR A 7 10.29 11.31 -3.89
CA THR A 7 11.61 11.84 -3.50
C THR A 7 11.63 12.11 -2.00
N LEU A 8 12.79 12.42 -1.45
CA LEU A 8 12.89 12.77 -0.03
C LEU A 8 12.10 14.06 0.32
N ASN A 9 11.84 14.91 -0.67
CA ASN A 9 11.03 16.12 -0.49
C ASN A 9 9.54 15.80 -0.19
N ASP A 10 9.08 14.61 -0.54
CA ASP A 10 7.70 14.18 -0.27
C ASP A 10 7.51 13.66 1.16
N SER A 11 8.58 13.51 1.93
CA SER A 11 8.57 12.86 3.26
C SER A 11 7.60 13.50 4.24
N ALA A 12 7.52 14.83 4.28
CA ALA A 12 6.62 15.56 5.18
C ALA A 12 5.14 15.32 4.81
N ALA A 13 4.81 15.36 3.52
CA ALA A 13 3.45 15.09 3.05
C ALA A 13 3.05 13.63 3.28
N ILE A 14 3.96 12.68 3.02
CA ILE A 14 3.74 11.26 3.31
C ILE A 14 3.54 11.04 4.80
N ALA A 15 4.34 11.68 5.68
CA ALA A 15 4.15 11.62 7.12
C ALA A 15 2.76 12.14 7.54
N ALA A 16 2.31 13.25 6.98
CA ALA A 16 1.00 13.81 7.27
C ALA A 16 -0.14 12.85 6.88
N ILE A 17 -0.07 12.23 5.70
CA ILE A 17 -1.06 11.25 5.23
C ILE A 17 -1.04 9.99 6.11
N TYR A 18 0.14 9.47 6.45
CA TYR A 18 0.31 8.34 7.35
C TYR A 18 -0.29 8.62 8.73
N ASN A 19 0.05 9.76 9.31
CA ASN A 19 -0.40 10.15 10.65
C ASN A 19 -1.92 10.38 10.72
N ASP A 20 -2.53 10.92 9.68
CA ASP A 20 -3.99 11.01 9.60
C ASP A 20 -4.63 9.62 9.68
N ALA A 21 -4.11 8.65 8.94
CA ALA A 21 -4.60 7.27 8.99
C ALA A 21 -4.37 6.62 10.37
N VAL A 22 -3.24 6.89 11.02
CA VAL A 22 -2.95 6.41 12.38
C VAL A 22 -3.93 6.98 13.40
N LEU A 23 -4.17 8.28 13.36
CA LEU A 23 -4.95 8.98 14.39
C LEU A 23 -6.45 8.84 14.18
N ASN A 24 -6.92 8.79 12.93
CA ASN A 24 -8.33 8.98 12.58
C ASN A 24 -8.97 7.80 11.86
N SER A 25 -8.26 6.67 11.67
CA SER A 25 -8.82 5.52 10.96
C SER A 25 -8.30 4.18 11.47
N THR A 26 -8.92 3.11 11.01
CA THR A 26 -8.48 1.72 11.21
C THR A 26 -7.72 1.17 9.99
N ALA A 27 -7.30 2.02 9.05
CA ALA A 27 -6.51 1.62 7.90
C ALA A 27 -5.07 1.24 8.28
N ILE A 28 -4.51 1.87 9.31
CA ILE A 28 -3.22 1.54 9.91
C ILE A 28 -3.44 1.19 11.39
N TRP A 29 -2.93 0.05 11.82
CA TRP A 29 -3.12 -0.43 13.20
C TRP A 29 -1.99 -0.02 14.16
N ASN A 30 -1.19 0.96 13.77
CA ASN A 30 -0.27 1.66 14.67
C ASN A 30 -1.01 2.77 15.42
N GLU A 31 -0.48 3.11 16.60
CA GLU A 31 -1.01 4.18 17.46
C GLU A 31 -0.05 5.37 17.58
N GLN A 32 1.20 5.20 17.14
CA GLN A 32 2.21 6.26 17.17
C GLN A 32 2.39 6.91 15.80
N THR A 33 2.47 8.22 15.81
CA THR A 33 2.78 9.03 14.62
C THR A 33 4.27 8.98 14.29
N VAL A 34 4.60 9.40 13.08
CA VAL A 34 5.97 9.48 12.56
C VAL A 34 6.26 10.91 12.09
N ASP A 35 7.54 11.26 11.97
CA ASP A 35 7.99 12.52 11.41
C ASP A 35 8.49 12.38 9.96
N ALA A 36 8.86 13.49 9.35
CA ALA A 36 9.39 13.51 8.00
C ALA A 36 10.71 12.73 7.88
N ALA A 37 11.58 12.77 8.89
CA ALA A 37 12.85 12.04 8.88
C ALA A 37 12.62 10.52 8.87
N ASN A 38 11.63 10.02 9.63
CA ASN A 38 11.23 8.62 9.60
C ASN A 38 10.74 8.21 8.20
N ARG A 39 9.95 9.05 7.54
CA ARG A 39 9.46 8.74 6.19
C ARG A 39 10.54 8.86 5.13
N ALA A 40 11.48 9.78 5.28
CA ALA A 40 12.65 9.86 4.39
C ALA A 40 13.50 8.58 4.47
N ALA A 41 13.77 8.07 5.66
CA ALA A 41 14.47 6.80 5.84
C ALA A 41 13.69 5.64 5.21
N TRP A 42 12.38 5.56 5.44
CA TRP A 42 11.52 4.52 4.86
C TRP A 42 11.50 4.57 3.32
N ILE A 43 11.42 5.76 2.70
CA ILE A 43 11.51 5.92 1.23
C ILE A 43 12.85 5.36 0.75
N GLY A 44 13.95 5.75 1.37
CA GLY A 44 15.29 5.29 1.01
C GLY A 44 15.46 3.78 1.12
N GLU A 45 14.99 3.17 2.20
CA GLU A 45 15.04 1.72 2.42
C GLU A 45 14.23 0.95 1.37
N ARG A 46 13.02 1.40 1.06
CA ARG A 46 12.18 0.78 0.02
C ARG A 46 12.84 0.84 -1.35
N GLN A 47 13.34 2.00 -1.74
CA GLN A 47 14.00 2.20 -3.02
C GLN A 47 15.32 1.43 -3.12
N ALA A 48 16.10 1.37 -2.04
CA ALA A 48 17.32 0.56 -1.99
C ALA A 48 17.04 -0.94 -2.12
N ALA A 49 15.90 -1.40 -1.64
CA ALA A 49 15.44 -2.77 -1.81
C ALA A 49 14.88 -3.06 -3.21
N GLY A 50 14.86 -2.08 -4.12
CA GLY A 50 14.30 -2.19 -5.47
C GLY A 50 12.77 -2.05 -5.54
N TYR A 51 12.13 -1.57 -4.49
CA TYR A 51 10.68 -1.40 -4.42
C TYR A 51 10.26 0.06 -4.66
N PRO A 52 9.15 0.29 -5.37
CA PRO A 52 8.69 1.64 -5.64
C PRO A 52 8.06 2.26 -4.39
N VAL A 53 8.24 3.57 -4.25
CA VAL A 53 7.35 4.42 -3.48
C VAL A 53 6.79 5.43 -4.47
N LEU A 54 5.47 5.40 -4.70
CA LEU A 54 4.77 6.27 -5.62
C LEU A 54 4.01 7.35 -4.88
N VAL A 55 3.99 8.54 -5.43
CA VAL A 55 3.12 9.63 -4.96
C VAL A 55 2.21 10.09 -6.10
N ALA A 56 0.97 10.41 -5.73
CA ALA A 56 0.07 11.18 -6.55
C ALA A 56 0.22 12.65 -6.15
N VAL A 57 0.47 13.53 -7.10
CA VAL A 57 0.68 14.95 -6.83
C VAL A 57 -0.38 15.82 -7.49
N ASN A 58 -0.69 16.96 -6.84
CA ASN A 58 -1.57 17.99 -7.37
C ASN A 58 -0.84 18.91 -8.38
N GLY A 59 -1.51 19.96 -8.82
CA GLY A 59 -0.94 20.94 -9.76
C GLY A 59 0.24 21.77 -9.21
N ALA A 60 0.44 21.76 -7.88
CA ALA A 60 1.56 22.42 -7.21
C ALA A 60 2.71 21.45 -6.87
N ASP A 61 2.68 20.22 -7.41
CA ASP A 61 3.62 19.12 -7.13
C ASP A 61 3.63 18.66 -5.66
N GLU A 62 2.54 18.88 -4.94
CA GLU A 62 2.39 18.42 -3.57
C GLU A 62 1.78 17.02 -3.52
N ALA A 63 2.34 16.11 -2.73
CA ALA A 63 1.83 14.75 -2.58
C ALA A 63 0.47 14.75 -1.83
N ILE A 64 -0.55 14.22 -2.52
CA ILE A 64 -1.93 14.07 -2.03
C ILE A 64 -2.33 12.61 -1.82
N GLY A 65 -1.45 11.68 -2.13
CA GLY A 65 -1.57 10.25 -1.86
C GLY A 65 -0.26 9.56 -2.13
N TYR A 66 -0.08 8.39 -1.54
CA TYR A 66 1.10 7.57 -1.79
C TYR A 66 0.80 6.07 -1.75
N ALA A 67 1.65 5.29 -2.38
CA ALA A 67 1.54 3.84 -2.42
C ALA A 67 2.93 3.20 -2.48
N SER A 68 3.06 2.02 -1.90
CA SER A 68 4.27 1.22 -1.95
C SER A 68 3.95 -0.25 -1.75
N PHE A 69 4.89 -1.11 -2.06
CA PHE A 69 4.86 -2.49 -1.61
C PHE A 69 6.21 -2.92 -1.07
N GLY A 70 6.22 -3.97 -0.26
CA GLY A 70 7.40 -4.63 0.26
C GLY A 70 7.23 -6.13 0.28
N ASP A 71 8.20 -6.84 0.86
CA ASP A 71 8.14 -8.29 0.99
C ASP A 71 6.91 -8.72 1.80
N TRP A 72 6.25 -9.77 1.32
CA TRP A 72 5.18 -10.42 2.07
C TRP A 72 5.72 -11.10 3.34
N ARG A 73 6.76 -11.91 3.18
CA ARG A 73 7.43 -12.65 4.25
C ARG A 73 8.93 -12.69 3.97
N ALA A 74 9.74 -12.84 5.02
CA ALA A 74 11.19 -12.78 4.92
C ALA A 74 11.86 -14.01 4.28
N TRP A 75 11.18 -15.18 4.21
CA TRP A 75 11.79 -16.39 3.66
C TRP A 75 11.86 -16.35 2.13
N ASP A 76 12.92 -16.91 1.57
CA ASP A 76 13.20 -16.94 0.14
C ASP A 76 12.07 -17.48 -0.73
N GLY A 77 11.28 -18.42 -0.20
CA GLY A 77 10.12 -18.98 -0.89
C GLY A 77 9.04 -17.96 -1.21
N TYR A 78 9.00 -16.84 -0.49
CA TYR A 78 8.03 -15.75 -0.69
C TYR A 78 8.56 -14.60 -1.57
N ARG A 79 9.76 -14.71 -2.15
CA ARG A 79 10.41 -13.61 -2.89
C ARG A 79 9.62 -13.07 -4.08
N HIS A 80 8.66 -13.84 -4.60
CA HIS A 80 7.79 -13.44 -5.70
C HIS A 80 6.46 -12.82 -5.25
N THR A 81 6.25 -12.70 -3.96
CA THR A 81 5.02 -12.13 -3.36
C THR A 81 5.34 -10.82 -2.66
N VAL A 82 4.52 -9.82 -2.91
CA VAL A 82 4.61 -8.52 -2.25
C VAL A 82 3.29 -8.18 -1.55
N GLU A 83 3.37 -7.40 -0.48
CA GLU A 83 2.21 -6.78 0.17
C GLU A 83 2.29 -5.27 -0.03
N HIS A 84 1.19 -4.67 -0.44
CA HIS A 84 1.12 -3.24 -0.73
C HIS A 84 0.33 -2.47 0.31
N SER A 85 0.52 -1.14 0.27
CA SER A 85 -0.31 -0.16 0.96
C SER A 85 -0.57 1.04 0.06
N VAL A 86 -1.76 1.62 0.18
CA VAL A 86 -2.20 2.82 -0.55
C VAL A 86 -2.95 3.73 0.41
N TYR A 87 -2.54 4.98 0.49
CA TYR A 87 -3.18 5.99 1.35
C TYR A 87 -3.38 7.28 0.59
N VAL A 88 -4.52 7.93 0.83
CA VAL A 88 -4.91 9.19 0.20
C VAL A 88 -5.19 10.23 1.26
N HIS A 89 -4.68 11.44 1.06
CA HIS A 89 -4.95 12.59 1.91
C HIS A 89 -6.46 12.79 2.09
N GLN A 90 -6.91 13.05 3.32
CA GLN A 90 -8.33 13.10 3.65
C GLN A 90 -9.15 14.07 2.79
N ALA A 91 -8.57 15.23 2.44
CA ALA A 91 -9.24 16.24 1.63
C ALA A 91 -9.42 15.84 0.15
N HIS A 92 -8.77 14.76 -0.29
CA HIS A 92 -8.75 14.28 -1.67
C HIS A 92 -9.34 12.88 -1.86
N ARG A 93 -10.00 12.35 -0.82
CA ARG A 93 -10.69 11.06 -0.91
C ARG A 93 -11.91 11.17 -1.84
N GLY A 94 -12.22 10.08 -2.53
CA GLY A 94 -13.32 10.05 -3.49
C GLY A 94 -13.00 10.58 -4.89
N GLU A 95 -11.79 11.11 -5.11
CA GLU A 95 -11.33 11.65 -6.40
C GLU A 95 -10.66 10.60 -7.32
N GLY A 96 -10.69 9.33 -6.96
CA GLY A 96 -10.09 8.24 -7.75
C GLY A 96 -8.58 8.08 -7.59
N ILE A 97 -7.94 8.83 -6.68
CA ILE A 97 -6.48 8.83 -6.47
C ILE A 97 -5.99 7.46 -6.01
N GLY A 98 -6.67 6.83 -5.07
CA GLY A 98 -6.31 5.49 -4.59
C GLY A 98 -6.33 4.45 -5.71
N LYS A 99 -7.33 4.51 -6.59
CA LYS A 99 -7.42 3.64 -7.77
C LYS A 99 -6.25 3.87 -8.74
N ALA A 100 -5.94 5.12 -9.03
CA ALA A 100 -4.85 5.46 -9.94
C ALA A 100 -3.48 5.02 -9.37
N LEU A 101 -3.23 5.24 -8.08
CA LEU A 101 -2.03 4.76 -7.39
C LEU A 101 -1.92 3.24 -7.43
N LEU A 102 -3.02 2.53 -7.17
CA LEU A 102 -3.01 1.06 -7.15
C LEU A 102 -2.77 0.48 -8.55
N ILE A 103 -3.36 1.07 -9.60
CA ILE A 103 -3.09 0.68 -11.00
C ILE A 103 -1.61 0.86 -11.33
N ALA A 104 -1.02 2.00 -10.98
CA ALA A 104 0.40 2.26 -11.21
C ALA A 104 1.29 1.29 -10.42
N LEU A 105 0.91 0.98 -9.18
CA LEU A 105 1.65 0.07 -8.32
C LEU A 105 1.62 -1.38 -8.85
N ILE A 106 0.47 -1.84 -9.36
CA ILE A 106 0.33 -3.14 -10.02
C ILE A 106 1.25 -3.24 -11.25
N ALA A 107 1.30 -2.17 -12.07
CA ALA A 107 2.21 -2.12 -13.22
C ALA A 107 3.67 -2.27 -12.78
N ARG A 108 4.09 -1.53 -11.75
CA ARG A 108 5.47 -1.63 -11.21
C ARG A 108 5.79 -3.02 -10.66
N ALA A 109 4.85 -3.68 -10.00
CA ALA A 109 5.06 -5.04 -9.50
C ALA A 109 5.29 -6.05 -10.65
N ARG A 110 4.54 -5.89 -11.74
CA ARG A 110 4.74 -6.68 -12.97
C ARG A 110 6.10 -6.41 -13.62
N GLU A 111 6.50 -5.15 -13.74
CA GLU A 111 7.80 -4.74 -14.31
C GLU A 111 8.99 -5.37 -13.58
N ILE A 112 8.94 -5.48 -12.25
CA ILE A 112 10.00 -6.10 -11.46
C ILE A 112 9.84 -7.62 -11.28
N GLY A 113 8.89 -8.24 -12.00
CA GLY A 113 8.72 -9.69 -12.07
C GLY A 113 8.09 -10.34 -10.84
N LYS A 114 7.32 -9.61 -10.05
CA LYS A 114 6.54 -10.21 -8.96
C LYS A 114 5.37 -11.00 -9.52
N HIS A 115 4.96 -12.05 -8.82
CA HIS A 115 3.91 -12.98 -9.23
C HIS A 115 2.58 -12.73 -8.51
N VAL A 116 2.62 -12.42 -7.23
CA VAL A 116 1.42 -12.17 -6.42
C VAL A 116 1.56 -10.87 -5.64
N MET A 117 0.49 -10.09 -5.62
CA MET A 117 0.33 -8.93 -4.74
C MET A 117 -0.77 -9.22 -3.72
N VAL A 118 -0.45 -9.03 -2.44
CA VAL A 118 -1.37 -9.20 -1.31
C VAL A 118 -1.84 -7.85 -0.80
N ALA A 119 -3.12 -7.78 -0.46
CA ALA A 119 -3.74 -6.68 0.25
C ALA A 119 -4.27 -7.18 1.59
N GLY A 120 -3.82 -6.60 2.69
CA GLY A 120 -4.40 -6.79 4.02
C GLY A 120 -5.26 -5.58 4.37
N ILE A 121 -6.58 -5.77 4.46
CA ILE A 121 -7.54 -4.68 4.63
C ILE A 121 -8.38 -4.94 5.88
N GLU A 122 -8.53 -3.93 6.74
CA GLU A 122 -9.49 -4.02 7.84
C GLU A 122 -10.88 -4.34 7.27
N SER A 123 -11.53 -5.38 7.83
CA SER A 123 -12.73 -5.98 7.22
C SER A 123 -13.93 -5.04 7.14
N GLY A 124 -13.97 -3.99 7.96
CA GLY A 124 -14.99 -2.94 7.90
C GLY A 124 -14.76 -1.92 6.78
N ASN A 125 -13.57 -1.87 6.18
CA ASN A 125 -13.24 -0.93 5.11
C ASN A 125 -13.76 -1.43 3.75
N GLN A 126 -15.08 -1.38 3.58
CA GLN A 126 -15.75 -1.88 2.39
C GLN A 126 -15.39 -1.11 1.12
N ALA A 127 -15.09 0.18 1.23
CA ALA A 127 -14.67 0.98 0.08
C ALA A 127 -13.34 0.46 -0.50
N SER A 128 -12.37 0.16 0.35
CA SER A 128 -11.08 -0.41 -0.07
C SER A 128 -11.26 -1.84 -0.63
N ILE A 129 -12.05 -2.68 0.02
CA ILE A 129 -12.33 -4.04 -0.48
C ILE A 129 -12.95 -3.99 -1.88
N LYS A 130 -13.98 -3.17 -2.08
CA LYS A 130 -14.63 -2.99 -3.40
C LYS A 130 -13.66 -2.48 -4.47
N LEU A 131 -12.78 -1.53 -4.13
CA LEU A 131 -11.75 -1.03 -5.04
C LEU A 131 -10.83 -2.16 -5.50
N HIS A 132 -10.35 -2.98 -4.58
CA HIS A 132 -9.45 -4.10 -4.89
C HIS A 132 -10.15 -5.17 -5.75
N LEU A 133 -11.37 -5.54 -5.41
CA LEU A 133 -12.17 -6.48 -6.22
C LEU A 133 -12.38 -5.96 -7.64
N ALA A 134 -12.65 -4.66 -7.80
CA ALA A 134 -12.82 -4.03 -9.12
C ALA A 134 -11.52 -4.04 -9.96
N LEU A 135 -10.35 -4.15 -9.35
CA LEU A 135 -9.05 -4.25 -10.01
C LEU A 135 -8.55 -5.69 -10.19
N GLY A 136 -9.39 -6.68 -9.93
CA GLY A 136 -9.11 -8.08 -10.17
C GLY A 136 -8.54 -8.84 -8.98
N PHE A 137 -8.41 -8.22 -7.81
CA PHE A 137 -8.12 -8.95 -6.58
C PHE A 137 -9.29 -9.86 -6.23
N ARG A 138 -8.99 -10.94 -5.54
CA ARG A 138 -10.00 -11.84 -4.96
C ARG A 138 -9.77 -12.00 -3.46
N GLU A 139 -10.81 -12.12 -2.69
CA GLU A 139 -10.71 -12.45 -1.27
C GLU A 139 -10.22 -13.88 -1.10
N VAL A 140 -9.21 -14.07 -0.25
CA VAL A 140 -8.57 -15.37 -0.03
C VAL A 140 -8.58 -15.81 1.42
N GLY A 141 -8.91 -14.93 2.35
CA GLY A 141 -9.02 -15.28 3.75
C GLY A 141 -9.47 -14.12 4.63
N ARG A 142 -9.95 -14.48 5.80
CA ARG A 142 -10.35 -13.53 6.84
C ARG A 142 -9.86 -14.04 8.20
N MET A 143 -9.27 -13.16 8.97
CA MET A 143 -8.85 -13.42 10.33
C MET A 143 -9.64 -12.55 11.27
N GLU A 144 -10.25 -13.18 12.29
CA GLU A 144 -11.08 -12.47 13.26
C GLU A 144 -10.26 -12.05 14.47
N GLN A 145 -10.51 -10.82 14.95
CA GLN A 145 -9.96 -10.28 16.19
C GLN A 145 -8.42 -10.30 16.28
N VAL A 146 -7.74 -10.24 15.16
CA VAL A 146 -6.26 -10.27 15.08
C VAL A 146 -5.61 -8.93 15.37
N GLY A 147 -6.37 -7.84 15.33
CA GLY A 147 -5.92 -6.49 15.65
C GLY A 147 -6.75 -5.84 16.73
N ALA A 148 -6.21 -4.78 17.30
CA ALA A 148 -6.90 -3.94 18.27
C ALA A 148 -6.55 -2.47 18.05
N LYS A 149 -7.55 -1.61 18.02
CA LYS A 149 -7.39 -0.15 17.94
C LYS A 149 -8.66 0.54 18.44
N PHE A 150 -8.50 1.70 19.07
CA PHE A 150 -9.62 2.49 19.60
C PHE A 150 -10.54 1.68 20.54
N GLY A 151 -9.96 0.77 21.34
CA GLY A 151 -10.73 -0.08 22.27
C GLY A 151 -11.57 -1.17 21.60
N GLN A 152 -11.31 -1.48 20.33
CA GLN A 152 -12.05 -2.48 19.55
C GLN A 152 -11.13 -3.57 18.99
N TRP A 153 -11.63 -4.81 18.96
CA TRP A 153 -11.01 -5.87 18.16
C TRP A 153 -11.28 -5.62 16.67
N LEU A 154 -10.27 -5.84 15.84
CA LEU A 154 -10.34 -5.63 14.40
C LEU A 154 -10.12 -6.94 13.66
N ASN A 155 -10.88 -7.13 12.60
CA ASN A 155 -10.76 -8.26 11.68
C ASN A 155 -9.98 -7.85 10.44
N LEU A 156 -9.20 -8.78 9.91
CA LEU A 156 -8.37 -8.57 8.72
C LEU A 156 -8.89 -9.43 7.57
N THR A 157 -9.13 -8.82 6.42
CA THR A 157 -9.45 -9.50 5.16
C THR A 157 -8.23 -9.46 4.26
N PHE A 158 -7.80 -10.64 3.79
CA PHE A 158 -6.75 -10.76 2.78
C PHE A 158 -7.35 -10.90 1.40
N LEU A 159 -6.85 -10.10 0.47
CA LEU A 159 -7.11 -10.22 -0.95
C LEU A 159 -5.78 -10.42 -1.68
N GLN A 160 -5.82 -11.10 -2.81
CA GLN A 160 -4.63 -11.26 -3.65
C GLN A 160 -4.94 -11.03 -5.12
N LEU A 161 -3.92 -10.56 -5.83
CA LEU A 161 -3.90 -10.45 -7.28
C LEU A 161 -2.73 -11.27 -7.82
N THR A 162 -3.00 -12.23 -8.72
CA THR A 162 -1.97 -12.86 -9.53
C THR A 162 -1.58 -11.92 -10.66
N LEU A 163 -0.30 -11.56 -10.73
CA LEU A 163 0.20 -10.47 -11.57
C LEU A 163 0.53 -10.91 -13.00
N ASP A 164 0.77 -12.21 -13.20
CA ASP A 164 1.16 -12.79 -14.48
C ASP A 164 0.61 -14.22 -14.67
N GLU A 165 0.86 -14.80 -15.82
CA GLU A 165 0.35 -16.14 -16.21
C GLU A 165 1.40 -17.24 -16.09
N ARG A 166 2.54 -17.01 -15.45
CA ARG A 166 3.58 -18.02 -15.28
C ARG A 166 3.05 -19.21 -14.50
N THR A 167 3.26 -20.40 -15.05
CA THR A 167 2.85 -21.67 -14.43
C THR A 167 3.87 -22.23 -13.46
N ALA A 168 5.09 -21.69 -13.46
CA ALA A 168 6.18 -22.07 -12.58
C ALA A 168 7.07 -20.86 -12.26
N PRO A 169 7.70 -20.84 -11.08
CA PRO A 169 8.67 -19.79 -10.76
C PRO A 169 9.89 -19.89 -11.68
N PRO A 170 10.56 -18.76 -11.98
CA PRO A 170 11.80 -18.78 -12.75
C PRO A 170 12.88 -19.58 -12.00
N ALA A 171 13.77 -20.20 -12.76
CA ALA A 171 14.98 -20.83 -12.19
C ALA A 171 15.81 -19.78 -11.43
N ARG A 172 16.52 -20.25 -10.41
CA ARG A 172 17.47 -19.41 -9.64
C ARG A 172 18.73 -19.16 -10.46
#